data_61ac8af4340c0fe93b6ec35cf4306354
#
_entry.id   61ac8af4340c0fe93b6ec35cf4306354
#
_cell.length_a   1.000
_cell.length_b   1.000
_cell.length_c   1.000
_cell.angle_alpha   90.00
_cell.angle_beta   90.00
_cell.angle_gamma   90.00
#
_symmetry.space_group_name_H-M   'P 1'
#
loop_
_entity.id
_entity.type
_entity.pdbx_description
1 polymer ?
#
loop_
_entity_poly.entity_id
_entity_poly.type
_entity_poly.pdbx_seq_one_letter_code
_entity_poly.pdbx_strand_id
1 'polypeptide(L)'
;MDEYIEKHLIDILNAATEVESYFAGAPKRFQDFQNDMLRQRAVERNVEIMGEAINRILKHDPDFSLPNSRAIIATRNRVIHSYDSVTTEF
;
A
#
# COMPACT_ATOMS: atom_id res chain seq x y z
N MET A 1 0.10 -9.19 22.61
CA MET A 1 0.74 -8.39 21.55
C MET A 1 0.68 -6.91 21.90
N ASP A 2 1.70 -6.17 21.54
CA ASP A 2 1.75 -4.72 21.74
C ASP A 2 0.58 -4.04 21.02
N GLU A 3 -0.19 -3.22 21.72
CA GLU A 3 -1.38 -2.56 21.17
C GLU A 3 -1.03 -1.60 20.02
N TYR A 4 0.13 -0.96 20.07
CA TYR A 4 0.59 -0.07 19.01
C TYR A 4 0.83 -0.85 17.71
N ILE A 5 1.51 -1.98 17.81
CA ILE A 5 1.78 -2.85 16.66
C ILE A 5 0.47 -3.44 16.14
N GLU A 6 -0.40 -3.89 17.03
CA GLU A 6 -1.69 -4.47 16.65
C GLU A 6 -2.54 -3.50 15.84
N LYS A 7 -2.60 -2.23 16.27
CA LYS A 7 -3.33 -1.19 15.54
C LYS A 7 -2.82 -1.05 14.12
N HIS A 8 -1.51 -1.02 13.94
CA HIS A 8 -0.94 -0.85 12.60
C HIS A 8 -1.08 -2.11 11.74
N LEU A 9 -1.07 -3.29 12.34
CA LEU A 9 -1.37 -4.53 11.62
C LEU A 9 -2.81 -4.54 11.11
N ILE A 10 -3.75 -4.04 11.91
CA ILE A 10 -5.15 -3.90 11.49
C ILE A 10 -5.26 -2.92 10.32
N ASP A 11 -4.54 -1.80 10.36
CA ASP A 11 -4.51 -0.84 9.25
C ASP A 11 -4.01 -1.48 7.96
N ILE A 12 -2.96 -2.31 8.05
CA ILE A 12 -2.43 -3.06 6.90
C ILE A 12 -3.49 -4.02 6.37
N LEU A 13 -4.13 -4.77 7.25
CA LEU A 13 -5.16 -5.74 6.86
C LEU A 13 -6.34 -5.05 6.18
N ASN A 14 -6.81 -3.94 6.75
CA ASN A 14 -7.92 -3.18 6.18
C ASN A 14 -7.56 -2.62 4.80
N ALA A 15 -6.37 -2.07 4.64
CA ALA A 15 -5.90 -1.56 3.35
C ALA A 15 -5.81 -2.67 2.31
N ALA A 16 -5.27 -3.82 2.66
CA ALA A 16 -5.18 -4.97 1.77
C ALA A 16 -6.56 -5.48 1.36
N THR A 17 -7.50 -5.53 2.32
CA THR A 17 -8.87 -5.96 2.06
C THR A 17 -9.57 -4.99 1.11
N GLU A 18 -9.36 -3.69 1.26
CA GLU A 18 -9.92 -2.70 0.34
C GLU A 18 -9.39 -2.90 -1.06
N VAL A 19 -8.07 -3.10 -1.23
CA VAL A 19 -7.49 -3.35 -2.56
C VAL A 19 -8.12 -4.58 -3.19
N GLU A 20 -8.28 -5.66 -2.44
CA GLU A 20 -8.94 -6.87 -2.92
C GLU A 20 -10.37 -6.58 -3.41
N SER A 21 -11.11 -5.72 -2.69
CA SER A 21 -12.49 -5.39 -3.03
C SER A 21 -12.60 -4.66 -4.36
N TYR A 22 -11.58 -3.90 -4.77
CA TYR A 22 -11.60 -3.16 -6.04
C TYR A 22 -11.57 -4.08 -7.26
N PHE A 23 -11.16 -5.33 -7.07
CA PHE A 23 -11.05 -6.33 -8.14
C PHE A 23 -12.07 -7.46 -7.97
N ALA A 24 -12.96 -7.38 -6.98
CA ALA A 24 -13.94 -8.41 -6.71
C ALA A 24 -14.93 -8.53 -7.88
N GLY A 25 -15.16 -9.76 -8.33
CA GLY A 25 -16.13 -10.06 -9.39
C GLY A 25 -15.66 -9.71 -10.80
N ALA A 26 -14.43 -9.25 -10.97
CA ALA A 26 -13.90 -8.91 -12.30
C ALA A 26 -12.54 -9.55 -12.51
N PRO A 27 -12.16 -9.88 -13.76
CA PRO A 27 -10.82 -10.35 -14.06
C PRO A 27 -9.80 -9.27 -13.71
N LYS A 28 -8.67 -9.67 -13.11
CA LYS A 28 -7.57 -8.75 -12.78
C LYS A 28 -6.75 -8.48 -14.04
N ARG A 29 -7.24 -7.59 -14.89
CA ARG A 29 -6.57 -7.21 -16.13
C ARG A 29 -5.84 -5.90 -15.95
N PHE A 30 -4.57 -5.87 -16.30
CA PHE A 30 -3.75 -4.67 -16.24
C PHE A 30 -4.33 -3.53 -17.07
N GLN A 31 -4.86 -3.84 -18.26
CA GLN A 31 -5.46 -2.83 -19.13
C GLN A 31 -6.67 -2.13 -18.48
N ASP A 32 -7.52 -2.89 -17.80
CA ASP A 32 -8.66 -2.33 -17.11
C ASP A 32 -8.22 -1.42 -15.98
N PHE A 33 -7.20 -1.84 -15.23
CA PHE A 33 -6.59 -1.03 -14.17
C PHE A 33 -5.95 0.24 -14.73
N GLN A 34 -5.22 0.12 -15.84
CA GLN A 34 -4.54 1.24 -16.48
C GLN A 34 -5.52 2.33 -16.94
N ASN A 35 -6.73 1.95 -17.31
CA ASN A 35 -7.75 2.89 -17.79
C ASN A 35 -8.69 3.38 -16.69
N ASP A 36 -8.51 2.93 -15.46
CA ASP A 36 -9.37 3.28 -14.32
C ASP A 36 -8.61 4.16 -13.32
N MET A 37 -8.70 5.45 -13.52
CA MET A 37 -7.98 6.44 -12.70
C MET A 37 -8.40 6.38 -11.24
N LEU A 38 -9.68 6.22 -10.96
CA LEU A 38 -10.16 6.14 -9.58
C LEU A 38 -9.58 4.91 -8.87
N ARG A 39 -9.59 3.77 -9.55
CA ARG A 39 -9.02 2.54 -8.99
C ARG A 39 -7.52 2.68 -8.75
N GLN A 40 -6.80 3.29 -9.69
CA GLN A 40 -5.37 3.55 -9.52
C GLN A 40 -5.10 4.39 -8.28
N ARG A 41 -5.84 5.49 -8.12
CA ARG A 41 -5.68 6.37 -6.95
C ARG A 41 -6.02 5.65 -5.65
N ALA A 42 -7.06 4.83 -5.65
CA ALA A 42 -7.44 4.07 -4.47
C ALA A 42 -6.38 3.03 -4.09
N VAL A 43 -5.81 2.34 -5.07
CA VAL A 43 -4.72 1.37 -4.83
C VAL A 43 -3.47 2.10 -4.31
N GLU A 44 -3.08 3.21 -4.95
CA GLU A 44 -1.94 4.02 -4.53
C GLU A 44 -2.09 4.48 -3.07
N ARG A 45 -3.28 4.96 -2.72
CA ARG A 45 -3.57 5.41 -1.35
C ARG A 45 -3.40 4.27 -0.35
N ASN A 46 -3.90 3.08 -0.67
CA ASN A 46 -3.79 1.93 0.23
C ASN A 46 -2.36 1.41 0.33
N VAL A 47 -1.59 1.46 -0.76
CA VAL A 47 -0.16 1.12 -0.72
C VAL A 47 0.60 2.09 0.21
N GLU A 48 0.29 3.37 0.16
CA GLU A 48 0.87 4.35 1.08
C GLU A 48 0.51 4.05 2.53
N ILE A 49 -0.76 3.74 2.80
CA ILE A 49 -1.22 3.39 4.17
C ILE A 49 -0.45 2.18 4.69
N MET A 50 -0.32 1.12 3.87
CA MET A 50 0.41 -0.08 4.27
C MET A 50 1.88 0.22 4.54
N GLY A 51 2.54 0.96 3.65
CA GLY A 51 3.95 1.31 3.82
C GLY A 51 4.19 2.17 5.05
N GLU A 52 3.32 3.13 5.32
CA GLU A 52 3.38 3.97 6.51
C GLU A 52 3.23 3.15 7.79
N ALA A 53 2.26 2.23 7.81
CA ALA A 53 2.03 1.36 8.96
C ALA A 53 3.24 0.46 9.23
N ILE A 54 3.84 -0.11 8.19
CA ILE A 54 5.03 -0.94 8.31
C ILE A 54 6.20 -0.13 8.88
N ASN A 55 6.42 1.08 8.36
CA ASN A 55 7.48 1.95 8.86
C ASN A 55 7.30 2.27 10.34
N ARG A 56 6.08 2.53 10.78
CA ARG A 56 5.79 2.80 12.18
C ARG A 56 6.03 1.59 13.07
N ILE A 57 5.65 0.40 12.62
CA ILE A 57 5.91 -0.83 13.35
C ILE A 57 7.41 -1.03 13.53
N LEU A 58 8.18 -0.89 12.45
CA LEU A 58 9.62 -1.13 12.47
C LEU A 58 10.39 -0.06 13.25
N LYS A 59 9.88 1.17 13.32
CA LYS A 59 10.43 2.20 14.21
C LYS A 59 10.21 1.87 15.67
N HIS A 60 9.03 1.34 15.98
CA HIS A 60 8.65 0.98 17.34
C HIS A 60 9.37 -0.28 17.81
N ASP A 61 9.50 -1.26 16.94
CA ASP A 61 10.18 -2.53 17.20
C ASP A 61 10.97 -2.95 15.97
N PRO A 62 12.27 -2.57 15.88
CA PRO A 62 13.09 -2.91 14.71
C PRO A 62 13.25 -4.39 14.45
N ASP A 63 13.04 -5.22 15.47
CA ASP A 63 13.19 -6.69 15.36
C ASP A 63 11.89 -7.38 15.00
N PHE A 64 10.80 -6.63 14.84
CA PHE A 64 9.51 -7.21 14.49
C PHE A 64 9.57 -7.83 13.10
N SER A 65 9.18 -9.09 12.99
CA SER A 65 9.22 -9.81 11.72
C SER A 65 7.92 -9.62 10.94
N LEU A 66 8.03 -8.88 9.83
CA LEU A 66 6.92 -8.69 8.89
C LEU A 66 7.34 -9.25 7.53
N PRO A 67 6.71 -10.35 7.07
CA PRO A 67 7.00 -10.88 5.74
C PRO A 67 6.75 -9.82 4.67
N ASN A 68 7.65 -9.76 3.69
CA ASN A 68 7.54 -8.86 2.53
C ASN A 68 7.52 -7.36 2.87
N SER A 69 7.89 -6.96 4.08
CA SER A 69 7.86 -5.55 4.47
C SER A 69 8.72 -4.67 3.57
N ARG A 70 9.92 -5.13 3.20
CA ARG A 70 10.82 -4.38 2.32
C ARG A 70 10.23 -4.19 0.94
N ALA A 71 9.56 -5.22 0.40
CA ALA A 71 8.93 -5.14 -0.91
C ALA A 71 7.77 -4.15 -0.91
N ILE A 72 6.97 -4.13 0.15
CA ILE A 72 5.85 -3.20 0.28
C ILE A 72 6.34 -1.77 0.40
N ILE A 73 7.37 -1.51 1.21
CA ILE A 73 7.97 -0.19 1.36
C ILE A 73 8.56 0.28 0.04
N ALA A 74 9.27 -0.60 -0.68
CA ALA A 74 9.85 -0.27 -1.98
C ALA A 74 8.76 0.07 -3.00
N THR A 75 7.65 -0.65 -2.98
CA THR A 75 6.51 -0.39 -3.87
C THR A 75 5.89 0.98 -3.55
N ARG A 76 5.68 1.28 -2.27
CA ARG A 76 5.17 2.59 -1.84
C ARG A 76 6.08 3.71 -2.34
N ASN A 77 7.39 3.56 -2.18
CA ASN A 77 8.34 4.58 -2.62
C ASN A 77 8.31 4.77 -4.12
N ARG A 78 8.18 3.69 -4.89
CA ARG A 78 8.05 3.78 -6.36
C ARG A 78 6.77 4.49 -6.78
N VAL A 79 5.66 4.20 -6.12
CA VAL A 79 4.39 4.85 -6.40
C VAL A 79 4.51 6.36 -6.17
N ILE A 80 5.09 6.78 -5.06
CA ILE A 80 5.29 8.19 -4.74
C ILE A 80 6.21 8.86 -5.76
N HIS A 81 7.33 8.24 -6.10
CA HIS A 81 8.28 8.79 -7.08
C HIS A 81 7.69 8.89 -8.48
N SER A 82 6.94 7.87 -8.91
CA SER A 82 6.27 7.89 -10.21
C SER A 82 5.24 9.02 -10.28
N TYR A 83 4.50 9.23 -9.21
CA TYR A 83 3.52 10.30 -9.13
C TYR A 83 4.20 11.67 -9.23
N ASP A 84 5.27 11.86 -8.46
CA ASP A 84 6.03 13.11 -8.46
C ASP A 84 6.68 13.38 -9.84
N SER A 85 7.21 12.34 -10.48
CA SER A 85 7.80 12.46 -11.83
C SER A 85 6.77 12.90 -12.85
N VAL A 86 5.57 12.29 -12.83
CA VAL A 86 4.48 12.66 -13.73
C VAL A 86 4.05 14.11 -13.49
N THR A 87 3.97 14.52 -12.24
CA THR A 87 3.60 15.89 -11.87
C THR A 87 4.65 16.88 -12.33
N THR A 88 5.92 16.52 -12.28
CA THR A 88 7.03 17.41 -12.63
C THR A 88 7.14 17.63 -14.15
N GLU A 89 6.68 16.68 -14.95
CA GLU A 89 6.74 16.77 -16.41
C GLU A 89 5.66 17.68 -17.00
N PHE A 90 4.66 17.99 -16.23
CA PHE A 90 3.56 18.86 -16.60
C PHE A 90 3.72 20.26 -16.03
#